data_dceb8a3789eb131a522da9f2b43eb723
#
_entry.id   dceb8a3789eb131a522da9f2b43eb723
#
_cell.length_a   1.000
_cell.length_b   1.000
_cell.length_c   1.000
_cell.angle_alpha   90.00
_cell.angle_beta   90.00
_cell.angle_gamma   90.00
#
_symmetry.space_group_name_H-M   'P 1'
#
loop_
_entity.id
_entity.type
_entity.pdbx_description
1 polymer ?
#
loop_
_entity_poly.entity_id
_entity_poly.type
_entity_poly.pdbx_seq_one_letter_code
_entity_poly.pdbx_strand_id
1 'polypeptide(L)'
;MAGPGIAAAADPTGDWMVADKVATIRVAECNGAMWGVVAWEKTPGGRDINNPDAARQSRPTLGMPILIDMKKKPGVDQWEGQVYNAKDGKSYQSTIKPLGADQLEIQGCVLGFLCGGETWTRVGPAIPSSPSNSMAKASPKAGSTIKTAGLPGRPAPGPATTGSAAPKPAAAGRKPAASGDVVGDICLLPDVARFSH
;
A
#
# COMPACT_ATOMS: atom_id res chain seq x y z
N MET A 1 -5.83 22.96 34.86
CA MET A 1 -5.50 23.52 33.55
C MET A 1 -5.37 22.35 32.55
N ALA A 2 -6.37 22.13 31.69
CA ALA A 2 -6.31 21.12 30.66
C ALA A 2 -5.55 21.73 29.46
N GLY A 3 -4.41 21.17 29.11
CA GLY A 3 -3.66 21.58 27.92
C GLY A 3 -4.44 21.27 26.64
N PRO A 4 -4.30 22.04 25.57
CA PRO A 4 -4.90 21.72 24.30
C PRO A 4 -4.28 20.41 23.80
N GLY A 5 -5.09 19.36 23.73
CA GLY A 5 -4.72 18.12 23.04
C GLY A 5 -4.45 18.46 21.58
N ILE A 6 -3.24 18.21 21.10
CA ILE A 6 -2.92 18.28 19.66
C ILE A 6 -3.74 17.17 19.03
N ALA A 7 -4.81 17.54 18.32
CA ALA A 7 -5.53 16.58 17.48
C ALA A 7 -4.52 16.06 16.44
N ALA A 8 -4.20 14.78 16.52
CA ALA A 8 -3.39 14.14 15.50
C ALA A 8 -4.10 14.32 14.14
N ALA A 9 -3.36 14.78 13.12
CA ALA A 9 -3.88 14.87 11.77
C ALA A 9 -4.47 13.50 11.38
N ALA A 10 -5.68 13.49 10.86
CA ALA A 10 -6.31 12.25 10.46
C ALA A 10 -5.53 11.65 9.28
N ASP A 11 -5.08 10.40 9.44
CA ASP A 11 -4.25 9.69 8.48
C ASP A 11 -5.13 8.96 7.44
N PRO A 12 -5.02 9.27 6.14
CA PRO A 12 -5.78 8.59 5.10
C PRO A 12 -5.25 7.19 4.78
N THR A 13 -4.08 6.78 5.29
CA THR A 13 -3.54 5.43 5.01
C THR A 13 -4.40 4.34 5.62
N GLY A 14 -4.41 3.16 5.01
CA GLY A 14 -5.15 2.00 5.47
C GLY A 14 -6.06 1.42 4.40
N ASP A 15 -6.89 0.46 4.80
CA ASP A 15 -7.85 -0.20 3.93
C ASP A 15 -9.24 0.41 4.11
N TRP A 16 -9.87 0.77 3.00
CA TRP A 16 -11.13 1.49 2.96
C TRP A 16 -12.16 0.77 2.10
N MET A 17 -13.31 0.46 2.68
CA MET A 17 -14.46 -0.09 1.97
C MET A 17 -15.18 1.04 1.21
N VAL A 18 -15.34 0.90 -0.10
CA VAL A 18 -16.12 1.83 -0.93
C VAL A 18 -17.60 1.83 -0.53
N ALA A 19 -18.34 2.90 -0.87
CA ALA A 19 -19.71 3.10 -0.41
C ALA A 19 -20.66 1.96 -0.80
N ASP A 20 -20.55 1.41 -2.00
CA ASP A 20 -21.36 0.30 -2.51
C ASP A 20 -20.87 -1.10 -2.07
N LYS A 21 -19.81 -1.16 -1.25
CA LYS A 21 -19.25 -2.37 -0.64
C LYS A 21 -18.81 -3.45 -1.65
N VAL A 22 -18.41 -3.04 -2.83
CA VAL A 22 -17.93 -3.97 -3.87
C VAL A 22 -16.42 -4.14 -3.89
N ALA A 23 -15.68 -3.22 -3.25
CA ALA A 23 -14.23 -3.27 -3.21
C ALA A 23 -13.68 -2.65 -1.92
N THR A 24 -12.47 -3.04 -1.56
CA THR A 24 -11.65 -2.37 -0.57
C THR A 24 -10.46 -1.72 -1.27
N ILE A 25 -10.22 -0.46 -0.97
CA ILE A 25 -9.10 0.30 -1.50
C ILE A 25 -8.04 0.44 -0.41
N ARG A 26 -6.83 -0.03 -0.69
CA ARG A 26 -5.67 0.21 0.17
C ARG A 26 -5.03 1.53 -0.20
N VAL A 27 -4.92 2.42 0.78
CA VAL A 27 -4.27 3.72 0.64
C VAL A 27 -2.95 3.72 1.40
N ALA A 28 -1.87 4.11 0.74
CA ALA A 28 -0.56 4.27 1.34
C ALA A 28 0.18 5.47 0.76
N GLU A 29 1.13 5.99 1.51
CA GLU A 29 2.03 7.04 1.03
C GLU A 29 3.19 6.42 0.24
N CYS A 30 3.34 6.86 -1.01
CA CYS A 30 4.41 6.45 -1.90
C CYS A 30 5.15 7.71 -2.39
N ASN A 31 6.41 7.87 -1.95
CA ASN A 31 7.25 9.02 -2.33
C ASN A 31 6.60 10.41 -2.11
N GLY A 32 5.91 10.58 -0.98
CA GLY A 32 5.31 11.86 -0.60
C GLY A 32 3.94 12.14 -1.21
N ALA A 33 3.36 11.18 -1.94
CA ALA A 33 1.98 11.25 -2.42
C ALA A 33 1.17 10.03 -1.94
N MET A 34 -0.13 10.21 -1.71
CA MET A 34 -1.01 9.09 -1.40
C MET A 34 -1.43 8.41 -2.69
N TRP A 35 -1.39 7.08 -2.65
CA TRP A 35 -1.88 6.19 -3.70
C TRP A 35 -2.92 5.26 -3.13
N GLY A 36 -3.91 4.90 -3.92
CA GLY A 36 -4.92 3.94 -3.52
C GLY A 36 -5.11 2.87 -4.59
N VAL A 37 -5.08 1.59 -4.20
CA VAL A 37 -5.28 0.48 -5.13
C VAL A 37 -6.39 -0.45 -4.65
N VAL A 38 -7.02 -1.17 -5.57
CA VAL A 38 -7.99 -2.20 -5.22
C VAL A 38 -7.27 -3.34 -4.51
N ALA A 39 -7.53 -3.52 -3.22
CA ALA A 39 -6.92 -4.56 -2.39
C ALA A 39 -7.83 -5.79 -2.21
N TRP A 40 -9.12 -5.62 -2.39
CA TRP A 40 -10.11 -6.69 -2.31
C TRP A 40 -11.31 -6.36 -3.20
N GLU A 41 -11.93 -7.41 -3.76
CA GLU A 41 -13.15 -7.33 -4.57
C GLU A 41 -14.20 -8.31 -4.06
N LYS A 42 -15.44 -7.87 -3.99
CA LYS A 42 -16.58 -8.72 -3.65
C LYS A 42 -16.79 -9.85 -4.67
N THR A 43 -16.57 -9.55 -5.95
CA THR A 43 -16.59 -10.52 -7.04
C THR A 43 -15.20 -10.59 -7.67
N PRO A 44 -14.38 -11.58 -7.29
CA PRO A 44 -13.00 -11.68 -7.78
C PRO A 44 -12.91 -11.90 -9.29
N GLY A 45 -11.80 -11.44 -9.87
CA GLY A 45 -11.50 -11.67 -11.29
C GLY A 45 -12.00 -10.59 -12.23
N GLY A 46 -12.39 -9.43 -11.69
CA GLY A 46 -12.74 -8.25 -12.48
C GLY A 46 -11.60 -7.82 -13.40
N ARG A 47 -11.97 -7.16 -14.50
CA ARG A 47 -11.06 -6.61 -15.50
C ARG A 47 -11.42 -5.15 -15.77
N ASP A 48 -10.44 -4.38 -16.20
CA ASP A 48 -10.56 -2.96 -16.52
C ASP A 48 -11.13 -2.75 -17.94
N ILE A 49 -12.25 -3.39 -18.22
CA ILE A 49 -12.83 -3.54 -19.58
C ILE A 49 -13.21 -2.20 -20.23
N ASN A 50 -13.45 -1.17 -19.44
CA ASN A 50 -13.82 0.16 -19.94
C ASN A 50 -12.60 1.08 -20.12
N ASN A 51 -11.38 0.58 -19.91
CA ASN A 51 -10.18 1.38 -20.10
C ASN A 51 -10.09 1.86 -21.55
N PRO A 52 -9.85 3.17 -21.79
CA PRO A 52 -9.69 3.69 -23.17
C PRO A 52 -8.48 3.12 -23.88
N ASP A 53 -7.46 2.64 -23.16
CA ASP A 53 -6.34 1.90 -23.72
C ASP A 53 -6.68 0.41 -23.79
N ALA A 54 -6.88 -0.09 -25.01
CA ALA A 54 -7.21 -1.49 -25.26
C ALA A 54 -6.19 -2.48 -24.66
N ALA A 55 -4.91 -2.10 -24.59
CA ALA A 55 -3.86 -2.92 -23.98
C ALA A 55 -4.06 -3.11 -22.48
N ARG A 56 -4.80 -2.22 -21.82
CA ARG A 56 -5.10 -2.26 -20.39
C ARG A 56 -6.43 -2.91 -20.05
N GLN A 57 -7.31 -3.16 -21.01
CA GLN A 57 -8.64 -3.75 -20.77
C GLN A 57 -8.57 -5.16 -20.16
N SER A 58 -7.50 -5.90 -20.42
CA SER A 58 -7.26 -7.21 -19.82
C SER A 58 -6.65 -7.16 -18.42
N ARG A 59 -6.24 -5.97 -17.93
CA ARG A 59 -5.64 -5.77 -16.62
C ARG A 59 -6.62 -6.19 -15.52
N PRO A 60 -6.17 -6.98 -14.50
CA PRO A 60 -7.00 -7.25 -13.33
C PRO A 60 -7.37 -5.94 -12.62
N THR A 61 -8.59 -5.87 -12.09
CA THR A 61 -8.99 -4.77 -11.21
C THR A 61 -8.31 -4.87 -9.86
N LEU A 62 -8.01 -6.08 -9.37
CA LEU A 62 -7.21 -6.27 -8.16
C LEU A 62 -5.78 -5.73 -8.38
N GLY A 63 -5.31 -4.88 -7.48
CA GLY A 63 -4.03 -4.17 -7.60
C GLY A 63 -4.05 -2.94 -8.51
N MET A 64 -5.18 -2.61 -9.11
CA MET A 64 -5.33 -1.46 -10.01
C MET A 64 -5.35 -0.15 -9.21
N PRO A 65 -4.56 0.87 -9.60
CA PRO A 65 -4.64 2.19 -9.00
C PRO A 65 -5.99 2.87 -9.25
N ILE A 66 -6.60 3.34 -8.16
CA ILE A 66 -7.84 4.12 -8.15
C ILE A 66 -7.58 5.55 -7.72
N LEU A 67 -6.78 5.75 -6.65
CA LEU A 67 -6.30 7.09 -6.26
C LEU A 67 -4.87 7.23 -6.77
N ILE A 68 -4.61 8.31 -7.50
CA ILE A 68 -3.37 8.49 -8.26
C ILE A 68 -2.73 9.82 -7.85
N ASP A 69 -1.49 9.75 -7.36
CA ASP A 69 -0.62 10.91 -7.05
C ASP A 69 -1.31 11.98 -6.21
N MET A 70 -1.98 11.57 -5.12
CA MET A 70 -2.71 12.46 -4.24
C MET A 70 -1.74 13.23 -3.34
N LYS A 71 -1.51 14.50 -3.63
CA LYS A 71 -0.58 15.38 -2.91
C LYS A 71 -1.27 16.16 -1.80
N LYS A 72 -0.63 16.23 -0.64
CA LYS A 72 -1.19 16.95 0.51
C LYS A 72 -1.27 18.45 0.21
N LYS A 73 -2.44 19.05 0.49
CA LYS A 73 -2.62 20.50 0.40
C LYS A 73 -2.03 21.18 1.63
N PRO A 74 -1.32 22.31 1.45
CA PRO A 74 -0.77 23.06 2.59
C PRO A 74 -1.86 23.53 3.55
N GLY A 75 -1.64 23.31 4.86
CA GLY A 75 -2.48 23.88 5.92
C GLY A 75 -3.83 23.18 6.15
N VAL A 76 -4.14 22.11 5.40
CA VAL A 76 -5.39 21.34 5.56
C VAL A 76 -5.14 19.84 5.48
N ASP A 77 -5.99 19.05 6.15
CA ASP A 77 -5.94 17.59 6.05
C ASP A 77 -6.74 17.11 4.84
N GLN A 78 -6.21 17.44 3.67
CA GLN A 78 -6.79 17.12 2.37
C GLN A 78 -5.67 16.86 1.37
N TRP A 79 -5.87 15.90 0.48
CA TRP A 79 -4.96 15.58 -0.62
C TRP A 79 -5.68 15.76 -1.95
N GLU A 80 -4.95 16.17 -2.96
CA GLU A 80 -5.46 16.46 -4.31
C GLU A 80 -4.65 15.70 -5.35
N GLY A 81 -5.34 15.08 -6.30
CA GLY A 81 -4.76 14.30 -7.37
C GLY A 81 -5.84 13.80 -8.33
N GLN A 82 -5.79 12.55 -8.72
CA GLN A 82 -6.75 11.96 -9.63
C GLN A 82 -7.41 10.72 -9.05
N VAL A 83 -8.69 10.52 -9.39
CA VAL A 83 -9.39 9.25 -9.18
C VAL A 83 -9.68 8.61 -10.54
N TYR A 84 -9.33 7.34 -10.69
CA TYR A 84 -9.70 6.53 -11.85
C TYR A 84 -11.01 5.79 -11.57
N ASN A 85 -12.00 5.95 -12.43
CA ASN A 85 -13.27 5.26 -12.33
C ASN A 85 -13.33 4.13 -13.37
N ALA A 86 -13.19 2.89 -12.91
CA ALA A 86 -13.22 1.71 -13.78
C ALA A 86 -14.60 1.44 -14.42
N LYS A 87 -15.67 2.06 -13.91
CA LYS A 87 -17.03 1.90 -14.47
C LYS A 87 -17.20 2.63 -15.81
N ASP A 88 -16.44 3.69 -16.03
CA ASP A 88 -16.48 4.48 -17.26
C ASP A 88 -15.11 4.66 -17.94
N GLY A 89 -14.04 4.11 -17.34
CA GLY A 89 -12.67 4.18 -17.85
C GLY A 89 -12.03 5.56 -17.83
N LYS A 90 -12.54 6.50 -17.02
CA LYS A 90 -12.07 7.89 -16.99
C LYS A 90 -11.36 8.23 -15.68
N SER A 91 -10.45 9.20 -15.79
CA SER A 91 -9.82 9.83 -14.61
C SER A 91 -10.42 11.22 -14.39
N TYR A 92 -10.61 11.55 -13.11
CA TYR A 92 -11.19 12.81 -12.68
C TYR A 92 -10.26 13.49 -11.70
N GLN A 93 -10.16 14.82 -11.73
CA GLN A 93 -9.54 15.59 -10.66
C GLN A 93 -10.29 15.29 -9.36
N SER A 94 -9.57 14.99 -8.32
CA SER A 94 -10.15 14.46 -7.09
C SER A 94 -9.44 14.98 -5.86
N THR A 95 -10.19 15.00 -4.76
CA THR A 95 -9.65 15.21 -3.43
C THR A 95 -10.04 14.05 -2.52
N ILE A 96 -9.16 13.76 -1.56
CA ILE A 96 -9.51 12.89 -0.44
C ILE A 96 -9.33 13.67 0.86
N LYS A 97 -10.24 13.45 1.80
CA LYS A 97 -10.25 14.12 3.09
C LYS A 97 -10.71 13.15 4.18
N PRO A 98 -9.87 12.83 5.17
CA PRO A 98 -10.34 12.10 6.34
C PRO A 98 -11.38 12.91 7.12
N LEU A 99 -12.52 12.28 7.43
CA LEU A 99 -13.59 12.82 8.28
C LEU A 99 -13.51 12.25 9.70
N GLY A 100 -12.31 11.92 10.15
CA GLY A 100 -12.02 11.26 11.41
C GLY A 100 -11.22 9.98 11.21
N ALA A 101 -11.26 9.08 12.19
CA ALA A 101 -10.47 7.84 12.15
C ALA A 101 -10.99 6.82 11.13
N ASP A 102 -12.32 6.77 10.92
CA ASP A 102 -12.98 5.65 10.24
C ASP A 102 -13.70 6.04 8.95
N GLN A 103 -13.62 7.29 8.53
CA GLN A 103 -14.27 7.79 7.32
C GLN A 103 -13.30 8.59 6.45
N LEU A 104 -13.32 8.31 5.15
CA LEU A 104 -12.57 9.01 4.12
C LEU A 104 -13.53 9.50 3.05
N GLU A 105 -13.63 10.81 2.90
CA GLU A 105 -14.39 11.45 1.82
C GLU A 105 -13.53 11.49 0.56
N ILE A 106 -14.11 11.02 -0.54
CA ILE A 106 -13.53 11.11 -1.88
C ILE A 106 -14.44 12.00 -2.71
N GLN A 107 -13.87 13.01 -3.35
CA GLN A 107 -14.63 13.94 -4.18
C GLN A 107 -13.95 14.07 -5.53
N GLY A 108 -14.65 13.72 -6.61
CA GLY A 108 -14.19 13.87 -7.99
C GLY A 108 -14.97 14.95 -8.71
N CYS A 109 -14.31 15.76 -9.53
CA CYS A 109 -14.94 16.85 -10.25
C CYS A 109 -14.71 16.71 -11.77
N VAL A 110 -15.77 16.92 -12.54
CA VAL A 110 -15.74 17.07 -14.01
C VAL A 110 -15.71 18.55 -14.33
N LEU A 111 -14.75 18.98 -15.18
CA LEU A 111 -14.59 20.38 -15.58
C LEU A 111 -14.42 21.37 -14.40
N GLY A 112 -14.07 20.87 -13.21
CA GLY A 112 -13.81 21.72 -12.04
C GLY A 112 -15.07 22.23 -11.30
N PHE A 113 -16.28 21.98 -11.79
CA PHE A 113 -17.51 22.49 -11.18
C PHE A 113 -18.61 21.45 -10.98
N LEU A 114 -18.63 20.35 -11.72
CA LEU A 114 -19.54 19.24 -11.52
C LEU A 114 -18.85 18.20 -10.63
N CYS A 115 -19.02 18.34 -9.33
CA CYS A 115 -18.40 17.45 -8.36
C CYS A 115 -19.40 16.43 -7.83
N GLY A 116 -18.98 15.19 -7.74
CA GLY A 116 -19.65 14.09 -7.04
C GLY A 116 -18.65 13.37 -6.16
N GLY A 117 -19.13 12.66 -5.19
CA GLY A 117 -18.24 11.94 -4.29
C GLY A 117 -18.95 10.91 -3.45
N GLU A 118 -18.17 10.19 -2.69
CA GLU A 118 -18.65 9.18 -1.75
C GLU A 118 -17.78 9.15 -0.50
N THR A 119 -18.30 8.55 0.55
CA THR A 119 -17.54 8.32 1.78
C THR A 119 -17.22 6.86 1.91
N TRP A 120 -15.94 6.56 2.09
CA TRP A 120 -15.43 5.21 2.35
C TRP A 120 -15.30 4.97 3.86
N THR A 121 -15.46 3.73 4.27
CA THR A 121 -15.36 3.34 5.68
C THR A 121 -14.10 2.51 5.89
N ARG A 122 -13.34 2.80 6.94
CA ARG A 122 -12.12 2.06 7.28
C ARG A 122 -12.44 0.61 7.63
N VAL A 123 -11.64 -0.31 7.07
CA VAL A 123 -11.72 -1.75 7.35
C VAL A 123 -10.33 -2.26 7.71
N GLY A 124 -10.09 -2.45 8.98
CA GLY A 124 -8.80 -2.91 9.47
C GLY A 124 -7.90 -1.78 10.00
N PRO A 125 -6.76 -2.13 10.59
CA PRO A 125 -5.81 -1.15 11.11
C PRO A 125 -5.14 -0.38 9.98
N ALA A 126 -4.67 0.83 10.30
CA ALA A 126 -3.84 1.61 9.38
C ALA A 126 -2.60 0.80 8.98
N ILE A 127 -2.25 0.84 7.70
CA ILE A 127 -1.07 0.16 7.19
C ILE A 127 0.13 1.08 7.42
N PRO A 128 1.22 0.60 8.05
CA PRO A 128 2.43 1.39 8.15
C PRO A 128 2.96 1.75 6.76
N SER A 129 3.44 2.98 6.58
CA SER A 129 4.13 3.39 5.37
C SER A 129 5.28 2.44 5.07
N SER A 130 5.44 2.05 3.81
CA SER A 130 6.54 1.18 3.40
C SER A 130 7.90 1.84 3.65
N PRO A 131 8.93 1.08 4.03
CA PRO A 131 10.30 1.59 4.12
C PRO A 131 10.80 2.23 2.82
N SER A 132 10.33 1.77 1.66
CA SER A 132 10.64 2.38 0.36
C SER A 132 9.96 3.74 0.14
N ASN A 133 8.94 4.08 0.94
CA ASN A 133 8.23 5.35 0.91
C ASN A 133 8.60 6.28 2.03
N SER A 134 9.39 5.81 2.96
CA SER A 134 9.78 6.56 4.14
C SER A 134 10.78 7.64 3.76
N MET A 135 10.28 8.82 3.42
CA MET A 135 11.00 10.09 3.61
C MET A 135 11.10 10.42 5.11
N ALA A 136 10.66 9.55 6.00
CA ALA A 136 10.98 9.65 7.40
C ALA A 136 12.50 9.60 7.52
N LYS A 137 13.13 10.75 7.75
CA LYS A 137 14.50 10.85 8.18
C LYS A 137 14.73 9.76 9.22
N ALA A 138 15.63 8.82 8.91
CA ALA A 138 16.06 7.84 9.87
C ALA A 138 16.46 8.59 11.14
N SER A 139 15.65 8.47 12.19
CA SER A 139 16.10 8.87 13.51
C SER A 139 17.39 8.12 13.78
N PRO A 140 18.46 8.78 14.22
CA PRO A 140 19.71 8.11 14.47
C PRO A 140 19.47 7.01 15.49
N LYS A 141 19.60 5.77 15.05
CA LYS A 141 19.51 4.58 15.89
C LYS A 141 20.53 4.71 16.99
N ALA A 142 20.08 4.90 18.23
CA ALA A 142 20.94 4.87 19.40
C ALA A 142 21.80 3.60 19.36
N GLY A 143 23.12 3.79 19.43
CA GLY A 143 24.11 2.74 19.25
C GLY A 143 23.92 1.59 20.24
N SER A 144 23.77 0.40 19.72
CA SER A 144 23.93 -0.83 20.48
C SER A 144 25.39 -1.21 20.45
N THR A 145 26.08 -0.96 21.54
CA THR A 145 27.48 -1.35 21.78
C THR A 145 27.55 -2.87 21.85
N ILE A 146 28.10 -3.48 20.81
CA ILE A 146 28.46 -4.90 20.85
C ILE A 146 29.82 -4.99 21.53
N LYS A 147 29.85 -5.52 22.77
CA LYS A 147 31.07 -5.92 23.44
C LYS A 147 31.64 -7.16 22.73
N THR A 148 32.81 -6.98 22.13
CA THR A 148 33.68 -8.04 21.64
C THR A 148 34.42 -8.67 22.83
N ALA A 149 34.33 -9.95 22.99
CA ALA A 149 35.28 -10.71 23.84
C ALA A 149 35.63 -12.07 23.22
N GLY A 150 36.88 -12.19 22.80
CA GLY A 150 37.77 -13.32 23.06
C GLY A 150 37.69 -14.55 22.18
N LEU A 151 38.62 -14.67 21.21
CA LEU A 151 39.17 -15.95 20.74
C LEU A 151 40.16 -16.52 21.81
N PRO A 152 40.49 -17.84 21.86
CA PRO A 152 41.23 -18.52 20.78
C PRO A 152 40.98 -20.05 20.66
N GLY A 153 41.49 -20.66 19.58
CA GLY A 153 41.91 -22.05 19.57
C GLY A 153 41.53 -22.90 18.34
N ARG A 154 42.43 -22.96 17.36
CA ARG A 154 42.51 -24.00 16.32
C ARG A 154 43.21 -25.24 16.86
N PRO A 155 42.96 -26.53 16.43
CA PRO A 155 43.62 -27.07 15.24
C PRO A 155 42.77 -27.98 14.31
N ALA A 156 43.28 -28.15 13.08
CA ALA A 156 42.90 -29.13 12.08
C ALA A 156 43.84 -30.36 12.15
N PRO A 157 43.85 -31.41 11.22
CA PRO A 157 42.91 -31.83 10.18
C PRO A 157 42.72 -33.36 10.03
N GLY A 158 41.84 -33.80 9.08
CA GLY A 158 41.97 -35.03 8.28
C GLY A 158 40.98 -36.15 8.54
N PRO A 159 40.83 -37.15 7.63
CA PRO A 159 40.59 -37.05 6.21
C PRO A 159 39.29 -37.74 5.70
N ALA A 160 39.07 -37.64 4.40
CA ALA A 160 37.97 -38.10 3.57
C ALA A 160 37.49 -39.57 3.77
N THR A 161 36.19 -39.78 3.55
CA THR A 161 35.65 -40.97 2.85
C THR A 161 34.37 -40.64 2.07
N THR A 162 34.38 -41.12 0.86
CA THR A 162 33.35 -41.13 -0.18
C THR A 162 32.06 -41.83 0.23
N GLY A 163 30.89 -41.31 -0.17
CA GLY A 163 29.63 -41.99 -0.03
C GLY A 163 28.52 -41.25 -0.78
N SER A 164 28.28 -41.68 -2.02
CA SER A 164 27.21 -41.24 -2.90
C SER A 164 25.87 -41.71 -2.36
N ALA A 165 24.92 -40.78 -2.15
CA ALA A 165 23.49 -41.03 -2.24
C ALA A 165 22.75 -39.69 -2.22
N ALA A 166 22.07 -39.35 -3.32
CA ALA A 166 21.19 -38.23 -3.41
C ALA A 166 19.93 -38.47 -2.56
N PRO A 167 19.52 -37.55 -1.70
CA PRO A 167 18.16 -37.54 -1.18
C PRO A 167 17.28 -36.64 -2.03
N LYS A 168 16.19 -37.24 -2.51
CA LYS A 168 14.96 -36.65 -3.02
C LYS A 168 14.59 -35.39 -2.22
N PRO A 169 14.25 -34.26 -2.86
CA PRO A 169 13.78 -33.10 -2.11
C PRO A 169 12.44 -33.41 -1.44
N ALA A 170 12.46 -33.45 -0.13
CA ALA A 170 11.28 -33.45 0.69
C ALA A 170 10.55 -32.11 0.43
N ALA A 171 9.30 -32.20 0.01
CA ALA A 171 8.39 -31.08 -0.08
C ALA A 171 8.30 -30.42 1.30
N ALA A 172 9.00 -29.30 1.47
CA ALA A 172 8.82 -28.44 2.62
C ALA A 172 7.36 -27.99 2.60
N GLY A 173 6.59 -28.45 3.59
CA GLY A 173 5.22 -28.07 3.79
C GLY A 173 5.11 -26.54 3.80
N ARG A 174 4.49 -25.98 2.80
CA ARG A 174 4.02 -24.61 2.81
C ARG A 174 3.06 -24.51 3.98
N LYS A 175 3.51 -23.85 5.05
CA LYS A 175 2.64 -23.33 6.08
C LYS A 175 1.51 -22.58 5.35
N PRO A 176 0.22 -22.83 5.62
CA PRO A 176 -0.86 -22.07 5.00
C PRO A 176 -0.57 -20.60 5.31
N ALA A 177 -0.36 -19.80 4.28
CA ALA A 177 -0.32 -18.36 4.43
C ALA A 177 -1.64 -17.96 5.08
N ALA A 178 -1.58 -17.30 6.23
CA ALA A 178 -2.70 -16.57 6.80
C ALA A 178 -3.35 -15.79 5.66
N SER A 179 -4.68 -15.79 5.56
CA SER A 179 -5.52 -15.26 4.49
C SER A 179 -4.89 -14.00 3.90
N GLY A 180 -4.19 -14.20 2.76
CA GLY A 180 -3.05 -13.40 2.42
C GLY A 180 -3.46 -12.03 1.95
N ASP A 181 -2.76 -11.05 2.43
CA ASP A 181 -2.65 -9.76 1.78
C ASP A 181 -2.20 -9.98 0.32
N VAL A 182 -3.16 -10.00 -0.59
CA VAL A 182 -2.95 -10.39 -1.99
C VAL A 182 -2.19 -9.30 -2.76
N VAL A 183 -2.26 -8.07 -2.26
CA VAL A 183 -1.68 -6.89 -2.92
C VAL A 183 -0.36 -6.46 -2.29
N GLY A 184 -0.18 -6.72 -0.98
CA GLY A 184 1.05 -6.39 -0.27
C GLY A 184 1.35 -4.89 -0.21
N ASP A 185 2.63 -4.55 -0.37
CA ASP A 185 3.09 -3.17 -0.44
C ASP A 185 2.75 -2.57 -1.81
N ILE A 186 1.75 -1.69 -1.81
CA ILE A 186 1.23 -1.08 -3.05
C ILE A 186 2.27 -0.22 -3.77
N CYS A 187 3.25 0.29 -3.08
CA CYS A 187 4.28 1.15 -3.68
C CYS A 187 5.27 0.38 -4.55
N LEU A 188 5.29 -0.95 -4.42
CA LEU A 188 6.08 -1.84 -5.27
C LEU A 188 5.29 -2.30 -6.51
N LEU A 189 4.00 -1.99 -6.60
CA LEU A 189 3.22 -2.34 -7.78
C LEU A 189 3.71 -1.56 -9.02
N PRO A 190 3.83 -2.20 -10.19
CA PRO A 190 4.40 -1.58 -11.38
C PRO A 190 3.71 -0.29 -11.80
N ASP A 191 2.38 -0.24 -11.64
CA ASP A 191 1.58 0.93 -12.02
C ASP A 191 1.74 2.10 -11.03
N VAL A 192 2.11 1.85 -9.78
CA VAL A 192 2.42 2.87 -8.77
C VAL A 192 3.90 3.28 -8.87
N ALA A 193 4.80 2.31 -8.94
CA ALA A 193 6.24 2.54 -8.97
C ALA A 193 6.71 3.40 -10.17
N ARG A 194 6.00 3.34 -11.32
CA ARG A 194 6.34 4.15 -12.51
C ARG A 194 6.15 5.65 -12.32
N PHE A 195 5.27 6.05 -11.42
CA PHE A 195 4.94 7.46 -11.16
C PHE A 195 5.59 7.99 -9.88
N SER A 196 6.33 7.14 -9.17
CA SER A 196 6.91 7.45 -7.86
C SER A 196 8.37 7.93 -7.94
N HIS A 197 8.79 8.46 -9.09
CA HIS A 197 10.15 8.99 -9.31
C HIS A 197 10.18 10.50 -9.42
#